data_7d01482ecfbe7e7b5148df7345ed0082
#
_entry.id   7d01482ecfbe7e7b5148df7345ed0082
#
_cell.length_a   1.000
_cell.length_b   1.000
_cell.length_c   1.000
_cell.angle_alpha   90.00
_cell.angle_beta   90.00
_cell.angle_gamma   90.00
#
_symmetry.space_group_name_H-M   'P 1'
#
loop_
_entity.id
_entity.type
_entity.pdbx_description
1 polymer ?
#
loop_
_entity_poly.entity_id
_entity_poly.type
_entity_poly.pdbx_seq_one_letter_code
_entity_poly.pdbx_strand_id
1 'polypeptide(L)'
;MRNKIITMAAIISLIIVTGGNLYSAPPKESPKKWPCDQVYNPTLDLQAIWPGPDIQSNLKDWWKDDEVINVVSILSDPILSEKEGLEIIDEFASRYSYLGLISKKEQKSKLINLFSGLFQKASSKRNRQYSGIIKFVDRQDAIRKTIGSSSKKLRELKKIGLDMKSPEVIKYTSQMKWNTRVFDQRTKLTEYICEEPVFGEQRIGYQARKIMSYIK
;
A
#
# COMPACT_ATOMS: atom_id res chain seq x y z
N MET A 1 -83.91 -3.58 12.26
CA MET A 1 -82.76 -2.66 12.34
C MET A 1 -81.52 -3.46 12.75
N ARG A 2 -80.67 -3.82 11.80
CA ARG A 2 -79.52 -4.72 12.03
C ARG A 2 -78.24 -3.94 11.75
N ASN A 3 -77.47 -3.68 12.79
CA ASN A 3 -76.09 -3.08 12.71
C ASN A 3 -75.15 -4.06 12.06
N LYS A 4 -74.57 -3.68 10.96
CA LYS A 4 -73.41 -4.36 10.36
C LYS A 4 -72.13 -3.76 10.90
N ILE A 5 -71.43 -4.50 11.73
CA ILE A 5 -70.06 -4.17 12.21
C ILE A 5 -69.10 -4.64 11.13
N ILE A 6 -68.39 -3.67 10.53
CA ILE A 6 -67.32 -3.93 9.56
C ILE A 6 -66.03 -4.05 10.38
N THR A 7 -65.50 -5.25 10.49
CA THR A 7 -64.18 -5.54 11.08
C THR A 7 -63.11 -5.26 10.02
N MET A 8 -62.34 -4.22 10.25
CA MET A 8 -61.18 -3.84 9.43
C MET A 8 -59.99 -4.64 9.93
N ALA A 9 -59.55 -5.67 9.19
CA ALA A 9 -58.34 -6.45 9.48
C ALA A 9 -57.14 -5.66 9.00
N ALA A 10 -56.36 -5.16 9.94
CA ALA A 10 -55.05 -4.53 9.68
C ALA A 10 -54.01 -5.61 9.37
N ILE A 11 -53.56 -5.69 8.14
CA ILE A 11 -52.43 -6.53 7.74
C ILE A 11 -51.14 -5.79 8.11
N ILE A 12 -50.49 -6.21 9.20
CA ILE A 12 -49.16 -5.74 9.56
C ILE A 12 -48.13 -6.55 8.73
N SER A 13 -47.63 -5.93 7.67
CA SER A 13 -46.50 -6.47 6.89
C SER A 13 -45.22 -6.38 7.71
N LEU A 14 -44.76 -7.50 8.22
CA LEU A 14 -43.49 -7.64 8.91
C LEU A 14 -42.36 -7.58 7.87
N ILE A 15 -41.73 -6.42 7.72
CA ILE A 15 -40.50 -6.27 6.92
C ILE A 15 -39.36 -6.87 7.69
N ILE A 16 -38.96 -8.10 7.34
CA ILE A 16 -37.74 -8.72 7.84
C ILE A 16 -36.58 -8.03 7.10
N VAL A 17 -35.97 -7.04 7.75
CA VAL A 17 -34.68 -6.48 7.34
C VAL A 17 -33.63 -7.55 7.65
N THR A 18 -33.26 -8.36 6.66
CA THR A 18 -32.08 -9.21 6.74
C THR A 18 -30.87 -8.28 6.69
N GLY A 19 -30.38 -7.89 7.87
CA GLY A 19 -29.11 -7.21 8.03
C GLY A 19 -28.01 -8.14 7.54
N GLY A 20 -27.56 -7.97 6.29
CA GLY A 20 -26.35 -8.58 5.80
C GLY A 20 -25.20 -8.08 6.66
N ASN A 21 -24.68 -8.95 7.55
CA ASN A 21 -23.44 -8.69 8.24
C ASN A 21 -22.33 -8.59 7.20
N LEU A 22 -21.93 -7.37 6.87
CA LEU A 22 -20.69 -7.10 6.16
C LEU A 22 -19.55 -7.48 7.12
N TYR A 23 -19.18 -8.74 7.13
CA TYR A 23 -17.95 -9.18 7.77
C TYR A 23 -16.79 -8.60 6.98
N SER A 24 -16.37 -7.40 7.35
CA SER A 24 -15.02 -6.94 7.02
C SER A 24 -14.05 -7.91 7.71
N ALA A 25 -13.18 -8.55 6.94
CA ALA A 25 -12.15 -9.40 7.54
C ALA A 25 -11.40 -8.58 8.59
N PRO A 26 -11.17 -9.13 9.81
CA PRO A 26 -10.45 -8.40 10.84
C PRO A 26 -9.08 -7.98 10.29
N PRO A 27 -8.60 -6.76 10.62
CA PRO A 27 -7.27 -6.33 10.22
C PRO A 27 -6.26 -7.40 10.65
N LYS A 28 -5.35 -7.78 9.73
CA LYS A 28 -4.25 -8.67 10.08
C LYS A 28 -3.53 -8.09 11.27
N GLU A 29 -3.33 -8.88 12.34
CA GLU A 29 -2.59 -8.43 13.51
C GLU A 29 -1.25 -7.84 13.07
N SER A 30 -0.98 -6.64 13.53
CA SER A 30 0.30 -5.97 13.25
C SER A 30 1.44 -6.81 13.83
N PRO A 31 2.53 -7.04 13.09
CA PRO A 31 3.70 -7.68 13.65
C PRO A 31 4.17 -6.96 14.90
N LYS A 32 4.63 -7.68 15.94
CA LYS A 32 5.09 -7.12 17.23
C LYS A 32 6.08 -5.96 17.12
N LYS A 33 6.73 -5.83 15.96
CA LYS A 33 7.75 -4.81 15.68
C LYS A 33 7.35 -3.84 14.57
N TRP A 34 6.06 -3.68 14.31
CA TRP A 34 5.60 -2.72 13.32
C TRP A 34 5.92 -1.30 13.78
N PRO A 35 6.72 -0.50 13.03
CA PRO A 35 7.23 0.78 13.51
C PRO A 35 6.37 1.98 13.11
N CYS A 36 5.38 1.78 12.22
CA CYS A 36 4.62 2.85 11.61
C CYS A 36 3.29 3.08 12.34
N ASP A 37 2.81 4.32 12.33
CA ASP A 37 1.53 4.70 12.97
C ASP A 37 0.32 4.11 12.25
N GLN A 38 0.42 3.94 10.91
CA GLN A 38 -0.66 3.31 10.16
C GLN A 38 -0.78 1.82 10.47
N VAL A 39 -2.01 1.31 10.39
CA VAL A 39 -2.30 -0.12 10.58
C VAL A 39 -1.53 -0.97 9.58
N TYR A 40 -1.00 -2.11 10.05
CA TYR A 40 -0.34 -3.08 9.18
C TYR A 40 -1.35 -3.69 8.20
N ASN A 41 -1.33 -3.21 6.97
CA ASN A 41 -2.15 -3.74 5.88
C ASN A 41 -1.32 -3.84 4.59
N PRO A 42 -0.64 -4.97 4.34
CA PRO A 42 0.22 -5.15 3.17
C PRO A 42 -0.54 -5.32 1.85
N THR A 43 -1.87 -5.50 1.90
CA THR A 43 -2.72 -5.70 0.72
C THR A 43 -3.50 -4.43 0.40
N LEU A 44 -3.67 -4.13 -0.89
CA LEU A 44 -4.62 -3.12 -1.34
C LEU A 44 -6.02 -3.71 -1.43
N ASP A 45 -7.01 -2.97 -0.95
CA ASP A 45 -8.41 -3.32 -1.13
C ASP A 45 -8.92 -2.81 -2.49
N LEU A 46 -9.15 -3.74 -3.40
CA LEU A 46 -9.65 -3.43 -4.73
C LEU A 46 -11.00 -2.70 -4.68
N GLN A 47 -11.91 -3.12 -3.80
CA GLN A 47 -13.26 -2.56 -3.72
C GLN A 47 -13.24 -1.11 -3.20
N ALA A 48 -12.32 -0.80 -2.29
CA ALA A 48 -12.14 0.57 -1.79
C ALA A 48 -11.55 1.52 -2.85
N ILE A 49 -10.71 1.01 -3.77
CA ILE A 49 -10.01 1.81 -4.77
C ILE A 49 -10.78 1.90 -6.09
N TRP A 50 -11.46 0.84 -6.49
CA TRP A 50 -12.08 0.69 -7.80
C TRP A 50 -13.59 0.41 -7.72
N PRO A 51 -14.44 1.44 -7.86
CA PRO A 51 -15.90 1.28 -7.93
C PRO A 51 -16.42 0.93 -9.34
N GLY A 52 -15.52 0.48 -10.22
CA GLY A 52 -15.80 0.17 -11.62
C GLY A 52 -16.20 -1.28 -11.89
N PRO A 53 -16.16 -1.69 -13.17
CA PRO A 53 -16.43 -3.07 -13.56
C PRO A 53 -15.45 -4.06 -12.92
N ASP A 54 -15.87 -5.33 -12.81
CA ASP A 54 -14.97 -6.40 -12.37
C ASP A 54 -13.74 -6.51 -13.28
N ILE A 55 -12.56 -6.63 -12.66
CA ILE A 55 -11.26 -6.72 -13.34
C ILE A 55 -10.56 -8.06 -13.16
N GLN A 56 -11.20 -9.06 -12.55
CA GLN A 56 -10.54 -10.33 -12.20
C GLN A 56 -9.95 -11.05 -13.40
N SER A 57 -10.66 -11.04 -14.55
CA SER A 57 -10.15 -11.60 -15.81
C SER A 57 -8.99 -10.76 -16.37
N ASN A 58 -9.11 -9.44 -16.30
CA ASN A 58 -8.12 -8.51 -16.82
C ASN A 58 -6.80 -8.55 -16.05
N LEU A 59 -6.82 -8.85 -14.74
CA LEU A 59 -5.61 -9.06 -13.93
C LEU A 59 -4.72 -10.17 -14.47
N LYS A 60 -5.26 -11.09 -15.28
CA LYS A 60 -4.51 -12.21 -15.88
C LYS A 60 -4.04 -11.93 -17.30
N ASP A 61 -4.49 -10.83 -17.93
CA ASP A 61 -4.34 -10.64 -19.38
C ASP A 61 -3.87 -9.25 -19.81
N TRP A 62 -3.85 -8.22 -18.93
CA TRP A 62 -3.49 -6.85 -19.29
C TRP A 62 -2.10 -6.72 -19.95
N TRP A 63 -1.17 -7.62 -19.63
CA TRP A 63 0.18 -7.64 -20.20
C TRP A 63 0.26 -8.21 -21.62
N LYS A 64 -0.85 -8.63 -22.21
CA LYS A 64 -0.93 -9.05 -23.62
C LYS A 64 -1.08 -7.85 -24.56
N ASP A 65 -1.21 -6.66 -24.04
CA ASP A 65 -1.40 -5.42 -24.77
C ASP A 65 -0.19 -4.51 -24.55
N ASP A 66 0.68 -4.42 -25.58
CA ASP A 66 1.95 -3.69 -25.52
C ASP A 66 1.75 -2.20 -25.21
N GLU A 67 0.68 -1.59 -25.71
CA GLU A 67 0.36 -0.19 -25.43
C GLU A 67 0.01 0.00 -23.96
N VAL A 68 -0.81 -0.88 -23.40
CA VAL A 68 -1.15 -0.87 -21.98
C VAL A 68 0.08 -1.10 -21.11
N ILE A 69 0.96 -2.06 -21.48
CA ILE A 69 2.22 -2.30 -20.77
C ILE A 69 3.06 -1.02 -20.68
N ASN A 70 3.22 -0.33 -21.80
CA ASN A 70 4.01 0.90 -21.86
C ASN A 70 3.44 1.98 -20.93
N VAL A 71 2.14 2.24 -21.00
CA VAL A 71 1.47 3.25 -20.17
C VAL A 71 1.48 2.87 -18.70
N VAL A 72 1.26 1.59 -18.36
CA VAL A 72 1.39 1.08 -16.97
C VAL A 72 2.81 1.30 -16.44
N SER A 73 3.83 1.08 -17.27
CA SER A 73 5.23 1.29 -16.87
C SER A 73 5.50 2.76 -16.52
N ILE A 74 5.08 3.68 -17.39
CA ILE A 74 5.25 5.13 -17.16
C ILE A 74 4.48 5.58 -15.92
N LEU A 75 3.19 5.22 -15.79
CA LEU A 75 2.34 5.63 -14.66
C LEU A 75 2.75 5.01 -13.33
N SER A 76 3.55 3.94 -13.35
CA SER A 76 4.08 3.30 -12.14
C SER A 76 5.41 3.91 -11.67
N ASP A 77 6.00 4.84 -12.43
CA ASP A 77 7.24 5.51 -12.04
C ASP A 77 7.02 6.36 -10.77
N PRO A 78 7.79 6.17 -9.70
CA PRO A 78 7.66 6.93 -8.48
C PRO A 78 7.98 8.43 -8.64
N ILE A 79 8.77 8.81 -9.64
CA ILE A 79 9.20 10.19 -9.89
C ILE A 79 8.08 11.00 -10.58
N LEU A 80 7.19 10.32 -11.31
CA LEU A 80 6.10 10.97 -12.04
C LEU A 80 5.15 11.71 -11.08
N SER A 81 4.92 12.99 -11.35
CA SER A 81 3.97 13.80 -10.57
C SER A 81 2.51 13.36 -10.81
N GLU A 82 1.62 13.70 -9.87
CA GLU A 82 0.18 13.46 -10.04
C GLU A 82 -0.35 14.08 -11.32
N LYS A 83 -0.01 15.35 -11.57
CA LYS A 83 -0.49 16.09 -12.74
C LYS A 83 -0.08 15.40 -14.05
N GLU A 84 1.21 15.09 -14.20
CA GLU A 84 1.71 14.40 -15.40
C GLU A 84 1.05 13.02 -15.57
N GLY A 85 0.87 12.27 -14.48
CA GLY A 85 0.19 10.98 -14.53
C GLY A 85 -1.27 11.10 -14.99
N LEU A 86 -2.00 12.14 -14.56
CA LEU A 86 -3.37 12.38 -15.02
C LEU A 86 -3.42 12.81 -16.48
N GLU A 87 -2.48 13.63 -16.94
CA GLU A 87 -2.36 14.02 -18.36
C GLU A 87 -2.08 12.83 -19.28
N ILE A 88 -1.23 11.90 -18.86
CA ILE A 88 -0.96 10.65 -19.59
C ILE A 88 -2.22 9.79 -19.72
N ILE A 89 -3.04 9.71 -18.66
CA ILE A 89 -4.32 8.99 -18.70
C ILE A 89 -5.28 9.67 -19.68
N ASP A 90 -5.35 11.00 -19.68
CA ASP A 90 -6.18 11.78 -20.61
C ASP A 90 -5.75 11.53 -22.06
N GLU A 91 -4.45 11.59 -22.33
CA GLU A 91 -3.91 11.31 -23.66
C GLU A 91 -4.25 9.88 -24.11
N PHE A 92 -4.02 8.89 -23.25
CA PHE A 92 -4.33 7.50 -23.55
C PHE A 92 -5.82 7.30 -23.84
N ALA A 93 -6.72 7.87 -23.03
CA ALA A 93 -8.16 7.77 -23.21
C ALA A 93 -8.63 8.48 -24.51
N SER A 94 -8.06 9.65 -24.82
CA SER A 94 -8.45 10.45 -25.99
C SER A 94 -8.07 9.81 -27.31
N ARG A 95 -7.01 9.01 -27.39
CA ARG A 95 -6.64 8.25 -28.61
C ARG A 95 -7.78 7.37 -29.11
N TYR A 96 -8.55 6.79 -28.21
CA TYR A 96 -9.68 5.93 -28.55
C TYR A 96 -11.00 6.69 -28.78
N SER A 97 -11.06 7.98 -28.40
CA SER A 97 -12.22 8.84 -28.63
C SER A 97 -12.17 9.54 -29.98
N TYR A 98 -10.99 9.94 -30.44
CA TYR A 98 -10.80 10.84 -31.60
C TYR A 98 -11.03 10.16 -32.96
N LEU A 99 -10.74 8.87 -33.08
CA LEU A 99 -10.77 8.20 -34.39
C LEU A 99 -12.17 7.81 -34.90
N GLY A 100 -13.23 8.07 -34.17
CA GLY A 100 -14.63 7.78 -34.60
C GLY A 100 -14.91 6.34 -35.06
N LEU A 101 -13.86 5.57 -35.33
CA LEU A 101 -13.83 4.19 -35.78
C LEU A 101 -13.64 3.21 -34.62
N ILE A 102 -13.13 3.70 -33.48
CA ILE A 102 -12.88 2.88 -32.31
C ILE A 102 -14.09 2.99 -31.38
N SER A 103 -14.72 1.86 -31.14
CA SER A 103 -15.95 1.83 -30.35
C SER A 103 -15.68 2.22 -28.90
N LYS A 104 -16.65 2.90 -28.25
CA LYS A 104 -16.65 3.14 -26.81
C LYS A 104 -16.36 1.87 -25.98
N LYS A 105 -16.71 0.71 -26.52
CA LYS A 105 -16.45 -0.60 -25.95
C LYS A 105 -14.94 -0.90 -25.90
N GLU A 106 -14.20 -0.56 -26.94
CA GLU A 106 -12.74 -0.76 -26.99
C GLU A 106 -12.02 0.19 -26.04
N GLN A 107 -12.37 1.48 -26.07
CA GLN A 107 -11.85 2.44 -25.10
C GLN A 107 -12.03 1.94 -23.66
N LYS A 108 -13.25 1.52 -23.33
CA LYS A 108 -13.58 0.97 -22.01
C LYS A 108 -12.72 -0.25 -21.69
N SER A 109 -12.54 -1.18 -22.63
CA SER A 109 -11.72 -2.37 -22.44
C SER A 109 -10.25 -2.02 -22.18
N LYS A 110 -9.68 -1.11 -22.99
CA LYS A 110 -8.29 -0.62 -22.80
C LYS A 110 -8.06 0.06 -21.46
N LEU A 111 -9.01 0.88 -21.02
CA LEU A 111 -8.95 1.58 -19.72
C LEU A 111 -9.09 0.61 -18.54
N ILE A 112 -9.92 -0.43 -18.65
CA ILE A 112 -10.01 -1.49 -17.64
C ILE A 112 -8.70 -2.28 -17.57
N ASN A 113 -8.08 -2.61 -18.71
CA ASN A 113 -6.77 -3.25 -18.74
C ASN A 113 -5.68 -2.37 -18.15
N LEU A 114 -5.69 -1.07 -18.45
CA LEU A 114 -4.77 -0.10 -17.86
C LEU A 114 -4.87 -0.09 -16.33
N PHE A 115 -6.09 0.04 -15.79
CA PHE A 115 -6.29 0.01 -14.34
C PHE A 115 -5.85 -1.32 -13.73
N SER A 116 -6.14 -2.45 -14.40
CA SER A 116 -5.75 -3.78 -13.94
C SER A 116 -4.23 -3.91 -13.78
N GLY A 117 -3.48 -3.41 -14.76
CA GLY A 117 -2.02 -3.37 -14.71
C GLY A 117 -1.48 -2.48 -13.59
N LEU A 118 -2.04 -1.27 -13.45
CA LEU A 118 -1.68 -0.34 -12.38
C LEU A 118 -1.94 -0.93 -11.00
N PHE A 119 -3.11 -1.54 -10.79
CA PHE A 119 -3.49 -2.17 -9.53
C PHE A 119 -2.57 -3.34 -9.18
N GLN A 120 -2.24 -4.19 -10.14
CA GLN A 120 -1.32 -5.31 -9.91
C GLN A 120 0.09 -4.84 -9.55
N LYS A 121 0.61 -3.81 -10.24
CA LYS A 121 1.91 -3.19 -9.93
C LYS A 121 1.90 -2.54 -8.55
N ALA A 122 0.87 -1.76 -8.22
CA ALA A 122 0.72 -1.10 -6.94
C ALA A 122 0.63 -2.14 -5.78
N SER A 123 -0.18 -3.18 -5.94
CA SER A 123 -0.32 -4.27 -4.96
C SER A 123 1.01 -4.99 -4.71
N SER A 124 1.74 -5.32 -5.78
CA SER A 124 3.05 -5.95 -5.68
C SER A 124 4.09 -5.03 -5.00
N LYS A 125 4.07 -3.72 -5.32
CA LYS A 125 4.95 -2.72 -4.70
C LYS A 125 4.64 -2.61 -3.20
N ARG A 126 3.36 -2.48 -2.82
CA ARG A 126 2.93 -2.39 -1.42
C ARG A 126 3.41 -3.59 -0.60
N ASN A 127 3.20 -4.81 -1.09
CA ASN A 127 3.67 -6.02 -0.42
C ASN A 127 5.19 -6.00 -0.17
N ARG A 128 5.97 -5.57 -1.18
CA ARG A 128 7.44 -5.43 -1.03
C ARG A 128 7.81 -4.35 -0.01
N GLN A 129 7.11 -3.21 0.00
CA GLN A 129 7.36 -2.12 0.94
C GLN A 129 7.10 -2.57 2.38
N TYR A 130 5.97 -3.20 2.67
CA TYR A 130 5.65 -3.72 4.01
C TYR A 130 6.67 -4.78 4.47
N SER A 131 7.05 -5.70 3.59
CA SER A 131 8.11 -6.67 3.88
C SER A 131 9.48 -5.99 4.10
N GLY A 132 9.76 -4.92 3.36
CA GLY A 132 10.95 -4.10 3.50
C GLY A 132 11.02 -3.38 4.84
N ILE A 133 9.90 -2.83 5.32
CA ILE A 133 9.78 -2.17 6.63
C ILE A 133 10.11 -3.15 7.76
N ILE A 134 9.55 -4.35 7.74
CA ILE A 134 9.86 -5.39 8.74
C ILE A 134 11.36 -5.73 8.75
N LYS A 135 11.95 -5.97 7.57
CA LYS A 135 13.39 -6.24 7.45
C LYS A 135 14.24 -5.06 7.93
N PHE A 136 13.77 -3.84 7.71
CA PHE A 136 14.46 -2.65 8.20
C PHE A 136 14.52 -2.62 9.73
N VAL A 137 13.39 -2.89 10.41
CA VAL A 137 13.32 -2.95 11.88
C VAL A 137 14.18 -4.07 12.44
N ASP A 138 14.16 -5.26 11.82
CA ASP A 138 15.01 -6.37 12.25
C ASP A 138 16.52 -6.02 12.19
N ARG A 139 16.92 -5.30 11.14
CA ARG A 139 18.30 -4.79 11.02
C ARG A 139 18.63 -3.72 12.07
N GLN A 140 17.66 -2.83 12.39
CA GLN A 140 17.82 -1.87 13.47
C GLN A 140 18.00 -2.57 14.83
N ASP A 141 17.22 -3.61 15.12
CA ASP A 141 17.37 -4.42 16.31
C ASP A 141 18.73 -5.11 16.39
N ALA A 142 19.26 -5.61 15.29
CA ALA A 142 20.59 -6.22 15.23
C ALA A 142 21.69 -5.21 15.56
N ILE A 143 21.62 -3.99 15.00
CA ILE A 143 22.55 -2.91 15.30
C ILE A 143 22.48 -2.54 16.78
N ARG A 144 21.28 -2.38 17.34
CA ARG A 144 21.07 -2.07 18.76
C ARG A 144 21.68 -3.14 19.67
N LYS A 145 21.54 -4.42 19.35
CA LYS A 145 22.16 -5.53 20.08
C LYS A 145 23.68 -5.44 20.03
N THR A 146 24.25 -5.10 18.86
CA THR A 146 25.71 -4.94 18.70
C THR A 146 26.22 -3.76 19.53
N ILE A 147 25.51 -2.63 19.59
CA ILE A 147 25.85 -1.50 20.45
C ILE A 147 25.84 -1.94 21.93
N GLY A 148 24.77 -2.65 22.34
CA GLY A 148 24.64 -3.16 23.71
C GLY A 148 25.77 -4.11 24.11
N SER A 149 26.13 -5.06 23.24
CA SER A 149 27.26 -5.99 23.51
C SER A 149 28.59 -5.29 23.58
N SER A 150 28.87 -4.34 22.67
CA SER A 150 30.12 -3.54 22.72
C SER A 150 30.18 -2.70 23.98
N SER A 151 29.08 -2.09 24.40
CA SER A 151 28.97 -1.32 25.65
C SER A 151 29.20 -2.20 26.90
N LYS A 152 28.66 -3.42 26.92
CA LYS A 152 28.88 -4.39 27.98
C LYS A 152 30.35 -4.77 28.07
N LYS A 153 30.97 -5.10 26.94
CA LYS A 153 32.39 -5.46 26.87
C LYS A 153 33.29 -4.32 27.35
N LEU A 154 33.04 -3.09 26.96
CA LEU A 154 33.77 -1.91 27.43
C LEU A 154 33.69 -1.75 28.96
N ARG A 155 32.52 -1.98 29.57
CA ARG A 155 32.38 -1.96 31.03
C ARG A 155 33.17 -3.05 31.72
N GLU A 156 33.25 -4.25 31.14
CA GLU A 156 34.04 -5.36 31.65
C GLU A 156 35.55 -5.04 31.59
N LEU A 157 36.03 -4.54 30.45
CA LEU A 157 37.42 -4.14 30.26
C LEU A 157 37.85 -3.03 31.24
N LYS A 158 36.96 -2.06 31.50
CA LYS A 158 37.18 -1.02 32.49
C LYS A 158 37.26 -1.56 33.91
N LYS A 159 36.44 -2.55 34.28
CA LYS A 159 36.47 -3.18 35.61
C LYS A 159 37.77 -3.89 35.92
N ILE A 160 38.40 -4.49 34.91
CA ILE A 160 39.70 -5.16 35.07
C ILE A 160 40.90 -4.20 34.93
N GLY A 161 40.64 -2.89 34.85
CA GLY A 161 41.68 -1.87 34.82
C GLY A 161 42.43 -1.74 33.50
N LEU A 162 41.85 -2.22 32.38
CA LEU A 162 42.52 -2.13 31.08
C LEU A 162 42.63 -0.68 30.60
N ASP A 163 43.83 -0.31 30.10
CA ASP A 163 44.11 1.04 29.58
C ASP A 163 43.15 1.40 28.44
N MET A 164 42.68 2.63 28.46
CA MET A 164 41.82 3.20 27.42
C MET A 164 42.47 3.23 26.04
N LYS A 165 43.78 3.21 25.96
CA LYS A 165 44.60 3.15 24.73
C LYS A 165 44.85 1.73 24.25
N SER A 166 44.43 0.70 24.98
CA SER A 166 44.63 -0.68 24.56
C SER A 166 43.88 -0.96 23.25
N PRO A 167 44.45 -1.81 22.38
CA PRO A 167 43.82 -2.14 21.09
C PRO A 167 42.36 -2.66 21.23
N GLU A 168 42.11 -3.42 22.30
CA GLU A 168 40.80 -4.01 22.55
C GLU A 168 39.77 -2.94 22.94
N VAL A 169 40.09 -1.98 23.80
CA VAL A 169 39.22 -0.86 24.16
C VAL A 169 38.97 0.02 22.95
N ILE A 170 39.98 0.33 22.15
CA ILE A 170 39.85 1.11 20.92
C ILE A 170 38.89 0.41 19.95
N LYS A 171 39.02 -0.90 19.76
CA LYS A 171 38.15 -1.71 18.88
C LYS A 171 36.70 -1.58 19.28
N TYR A 172 36.34 -1.88 20.52
CA TYR A 172 34.94 -1.83 20.95
C TYR A 172 34.38 -0.41 21.01
N THR A 173 35.22 0.58 21.33
CA THR A 173 34.78 1.99 21.29
C THR A 173 34.49 2.44 19.87
N SER A 174 35.33 2.12 18.90
CA SER A 174 35.12 2.45 17.49
C SER A 174 33.91 1.74 16.93
N GLN A 175 33.72 0.45 17.22
CA GLN A 175 32.57 -0.33 16.82
C GLN A 175 31.28 0.26 17.40
N MET A 176 31.24 0.61 18.67
CA MET A 176 30.07 1.22 19.30
C MET A 176 29.76 2.57 18.68
N LYS A 177 30.73 3.47 18.51
CA LYS A 177 30.55 4.78 17.88
C LYS A 177 29.99 4.65 16.46
N TRP A 178 30.56 3.76 15.65
CA TRP A 178 30.10 3.53 14.28
C TRP A 178 28.67 3.02 14.25
N ASN A 179 28.36 1.97 15.02
CA ASN A 179 27.00 1.40 15.04
C ASN A 179 25.96 2.38 15.58
N THR A 180 26.30 3.20 16.58
CA THR A 180 25.42 4.27 17.08
C THR A 180 25.09 5.26 15.96
N ARG A 181 26.12 5.74 15.25
CA ARG A 181 25.91 6.66 14.11
C ARG A 181 25.02 6.06 13.04
N VAL A 182 25.26 4.79 12.66
CA VAL A 182 24.42 4.09 11.67
C VAL A 182 23.00 3.93 12.18
N PHE A 183 22.82 3.56 13.45
CA PHE A 183 21.50 3.43 14.08
C PHE A 183 20.72 4.74 14.03
N ASP A 184 21.34 5.85 14.43
CA ASP A 184 20.71 7.17 14.45
C ASP A 184 20.33 7.65 13.05
N GLN A 185 21.22 7.46 12.06
CA GLN A 185 20.93 7.81 10.67
C GLN A 185 19.73 7.01 10.12
N ARG A 186 19.68 5.71 10.42
CA ARG A 186 18.58 4.85 9.98
C ARG A 186 17.27 5.18 10.70
N THR A 187 17.32 5.54 11.98
CA THR A 187 16.12 5.94 12.73
C THR A 187 15.41 7.12 12.09
N LYS A 188 16.16 8.08 11.54
CA LYS A 188 15.60 9.23 10.80
C LYS A 188 14.89 8.84 9.51
N LEU A 189 15.18 7.68 8.94
CA LEU A 189 14.53 7.19 7.73
C LEU A 189 13.22 6.44 8.01
N THR A 190 12.89 6.17 9.28
CA THR A 190 11.72 5.36 9.65
C THR A 190 10.42 6.00 9.16
N GLU A 191 10.24 7.29 9.38
CA GLU A 191 9.08 8.04 8.92
C GLU A 191 8.91 7.93 7.41
N TYR A 192 9.96 8.24 6.66
CA TYR A 192 9.96 8.18 5.20
C TYR A 192 9.55 6.80 4.66
N ILE A 193 10.14 5.71 5.18
CA ILE A 193 9.79 4.36 4.72
C ILE A 193 8.36 3.95 5.09
N CYS A 194 7.79 4.53 6.16
CA CYS A 194 6.41 4.33 6.56
C CYS A 194 5.42 5.06 5.66
N GLU A 195 5.79 6.23 5.13
CA GLU A 195 4.94 7.02 4.23
C GLU A 195 4.87 6.45 2.81
N GLU A 196 5.93 5.78 2.33
CA GLU A 196 6.00 5.23 0.97
C GLU A 196 4.78 4.38 0.54
N PRO A 197 4.27 3.44 1.36
CA PRO A 197 3.06 2.69 1.01
C PRO A 197 1.80 3.55 0.94
N VAL A 198 1.72 4.62 1.73
CA VAL A 198 0.60 5.58 1.75
C VAL A 198 0.57 6.37 0.45
N PHE A 199 1.71 6.90 0.02
CA PHE A 199 1.82 7.59 -1.28
C PHE A 199 1.45 6.68 -2.45
N GLY A 200 1.85 5.40 -2.39
CA GLY A 200 1.48 4.41 -3.39
C GLY A 200 -0.04 4.19 -3.47
N GLU A 201 -0.72 4.14 -2.34
CA GLU A 201 -2.17 4.00 -2.28
C GLU A 201 -2.91 5.26 -2.76
N GLN A 202 -2.44 6.44 -2.38
CA GLN A 202 -2.97 7.70 -2.89
C GLN A 202 -2.85 7.77 -4.41
N ARG A 203 -1.69 7.38 -4.94
CA ARG A 203 -1.42 7.36 -6.39
C ARG A 203 -2.43 6.48 -7.14
N ILE A 204 -2.57 5.22 -6.76
CA ILE A 204 -3.52 4.34 -7.43
C ILE A 204 -4.96 4.83 -7.27
N GLY A 205 -5.29 5.48 -6.15
CA GLY A 205 -6.61 6.06 -5.89
C GLY A 205 -6.96 7.20 -6.87
N TYR A 206 -6.07 8.17 -7.11
CA TYR A 206 -6.36 9.23 -8.07
C TYR A 206 -6.34 8.73 -9.53
N GLN A 207 -5.45 7.79 -9.87
CA GLN A 207 -5.42 7.15 -11.19
C GLN A 207 -6.74 6.40 -11.46
N ALA A 208 -7.24 5.64 -10.49
CA ALA A 208 -8.51 4.94 -10.56
C ALA A 208 -9.69 5.91 -10.84
N ARG A 209 -9.78 7.00 -10.06
CA ARG A 209 -10.82 8.02 -10.25
C ARG A 209 -10.77 8.65 -11.65
N LYS A 210 -9.57 8.94 -12.13
CA LYS A 210 -9.36 9.51 -13.46
C LYS A 210 -9.80 8.54 -14.55
N ILE A 211 -9.40 7.29 -14.50
CA ILE A 211 -9.81 6.26 -15.46
C ILE A 211 -11.32 6.07 -15.43
N MET A 212 -11.93 6.03 -14.21
CA MET A 212 -13.38 5.90 -14.07
C MET A 212 -14.16 7.03 -14.70
N SER A 213 -13.63 8.24 -14.79
CA SER A 213 -14.31 9.36 -15.44
C SER A 213 -14.58 9.14 -16.93
N TYR A 214 -13.84 8.25 -17.57
CA TYR A 214 -14.01 7.86 -18.98
C TYR A 214 -14.87 6.61 -19.21
N ILE A 215 -15.12 5.83 -18.15
CA ILE A 215 -15.82 4.53 -18.26
C ILE A 215 -17.32 4.66 -17.96
N LYS A 216 -17.72 5.73 -17.32
CA LYS A 216 -19.11 6.01 -16.92
C LYS A 216 -20.06 6.15 -18.11
#